data_9c15819653fb30ac91f47751a11f9000
#
_entry.id   9c15819653fb30ac91f47751a11f9000
#
_cell.length_a   1.000
_cell.length_b   1.000
_cell.length_c   1.000
_cell.angle_alpha   90.00
_cell.angle_beta   90.00
_cell.angle_gamma   90.00
#
_symmetry.space_group_name_H-M   'P 1'
#
loop_
_entity.id
_entity.type
_entity.pdbx_description
1 polymer ?
#
loop_
_entity_poly.entity_id
_entity_poly.type
_entity_poly.pdbx_seq_one_letter_code
_entity_poly.pdbx_strand_id
1 'polypeptide(L)'
;ACIQGMQNGEIAAAVLEDQYAMPFVSDGTITYIRSLTYDDDFKVEPCCILAFNSDFAKENPVHVKRYTRAFQKAGVFIEQNTEQALDILLQNSWASGDRDDDLALMQAFDYTITEQRTKDSLLDIIADYQKYGVIDSEQSADEVLAKVWAPVLDDVQ
;
A
#
# COMPACT_ATOMS: atom_id res chain seq x y z
N ALA A 1 -5.69 -5.22 -20.57
CA ALA A 1 -6.91 -4.58 -21.14
C ALA A 1 -6.76 -3.06 -21.15
N CYS A 2 -6.55 -2.37 -19.99
CA CYS A 2 -6.53 -0.90 -19.92
C CYS A 2 -5.45 -0.25 -20.80
N ILE A 3 -4.20 -0.74 -20.76
CA ILE A 3 -3.10 -0.22 -21.59
C ILE A 3 -3.47 -0.29 -23.06
N GLN A 4 -3.98 -1.43 -23.53
CA GLN A 4 -4.37 -1.59 -24.93
C GLN A 4 -5.54 -0.67 -25.31
N GLY A 5 -6.51 -0.46 -24.42
CA GLY A 5 -7.60 0.48 -24.62
C GLY A 5 -7.12 1.93 -24.76
N MET A 6 -6.10 2.33 -23.98
CA MET A 6 -5.46 3.64 -24.13
C MET A 6 -4.69 3.74 -25.46
N GLN A 7 -3.92 2.71 -25.83
CA GLN A 7 -3.19 2.67 -27.11
C GLN A 7 -4.14 2.74 -28.32
N ASN A 8 -5.30 2.11 -28.23
CA ASN A 8 -6.33 2.16 -29.28
C ASN A 8 -7.16 3.45 -29.28
N GLY A 9 -7.00 4.33 -28.27
CA GLY A 9 -7.81 5.54 -28.12
C GLY A 9 -9.24 5.28 -27.64
N GLU A 10 -9.53 4.10 -27.11
CA GLU A 10 -10.85 3.71 -26.58
C GLU A 10 -11.11 4.30 -25.18
N ILE A 11 -10.05 4.47 -24.39
CA ILE A 11 -10.07 5.12 -23.07
C ILE A 11 -8.95 6.15 -22.97
N ALA A 12 -9.23 7.27 -22.28
CA ALA A 12 -8.29 8.36 -22.18
C ALA A 12 -7.28 8.20 -21.02
N ALA A 13 -7.69 7.54 -19.93
CA ALA A 13 -6.87 7.32 -18.75
C ALA A 13 -7.35 6.08 -17.98
N ALA A 14 -6.48 5.52 -17.16
CA ALA A 14 -6.78 4.39 -16.27
C ALA A 14 -6.02 4.52 -14.95
N VAL A 15 -6.57 3.94 -13.88
CA VAL A 15 -5.86 3.70 -12.63
C VAL A 15 -5.21 2.32 -12.73
N LEU A 16 -3.91 2.26 -12.53
CA LEU A 16 -3.09 1.05 -12.66
C LEU A 16 -2.19 0.91 -11.43
N GLU A 17 -1.89 -0.32 -11.07
CA GLU A 17 -0.82 -0.58 -10.11
C GLU A 17 0.54 -0.29 -10.76
N ASP A 18 1.47 0.29 -10.00
CA ASP A 18 2.75 0.78 -10.49
C ASP A 18 3.54 -0.30 -11.23
N GLN A 19 3.60 -1.51 -10.72
CA GLN A 19 4.30 -2.64 -11.33
C GLN A 19 3.80 -3.00 -12.74
N TYR A 20 2.52 -2.73 -13.04
CA TYR A 20 1.96 -2.95 -14.38
C TYR A 20 2.09 -1.72 -15.27
N ALA A 21 2.21 -0.53 -14.69
CA ALA A 21 2.34 0.72 -15.42
C ALA A 21 3.80 1.01 -15.83
N MET A 22 4.76 0.69 -14.96
CA MET A 22 6.18 1.05 -15.11
C MET A 22 6.78 0.72 -16.48
N PRO A 23 6.65 -0.50 -17.05
CA PRO A 23 7.24 -0.78 -18.36
C PRO A 23 6.76 0.16 -19.46
N PHE A 24 5.48 0.56 -19.39
CA PHE A 24 4.86 1.45 -20.39
C PHE A 24 5.12 2.94 -20.12
N VAL A 25 5.45 3.29 -18.90
CA VAL A 25 5.95 4.62 -18.55
C VAL A 25 7.41 4.74 -18.96
N SER A 26 8.24 3.73 -18.70
CA SER A 26 9.66 3.70 -19.05
C SER A 26 9.90 3.77 -20.56
N ASP A 27 9.04 3.13 -21.36
CA ASP A 27 9.12 3.18 -22.84
C ASP A 27 8.40 4.38 -23.47
N GLY A 28 7.73 5.21 -22.65
CA GLY A 28 7.00 6.40 -23.09
C GLY A 28 5.63 6.14 -23.72
N THR A 29 5.11 4.91 -23.64
CA THR A 29 3.77 4.55 -24.18
C THR A 29 2.65 5.26 -23.42
N ILE A 30 2.79 5.41 -22.11
CA ILE A 30 1.87 6.15 -21.23
C ILE A 30 2.64 7.14 -20.37
N THR A 31 1.91 8.07 -19.76
CA THR A 31 2.50 9.04 -18.82
C THR A 31 1.67 9.11 -17.56
N TYR A 32 2.32 9.38 -16.43
CA TYR A 32 1.63 9.67 -15.17
C TYR A 32 0.81 10.95 -15.27
N ILE A 33 -0.43 10.89 -14.78
CA ILE A 33 -1.21 12.08 -14.42
C ILE A 33 -1.04 12.34 -12.92
N ARG A 34 -1.17 11.27 -12.11
CA ARG A 34 -0.98 11.24 -10.66
C ARG A 34 -0.36 9.91 -10.26
N SER A 35 0.46 9.92 -9.24
CA SER A 35 1.04 8.70 -8.67
C SER A 35 0.94 8.68 -7.16
N LEU A 36 0.42 7.60 -6.60
CA LEU A 36 0.41 7.38 -5.16
C LEU A 36 1.82 7.12 -4.60
N THR A 37 2.75 6.71 -5.45
CA THR A 37 4.12 6.38 -5.07
C THR A 37 5.05 7.59 -5.14
N TYR A 38 4.86 8.47 -6.15
CA TYR A 38 5.84 9.52 -6.44
C TYR A 38 5.36 10.93 -6.11
N ASP A 39 4.06 11.19 -6.03
CA ASP A 39 3.54 12.52 -5.73
C ASP A 39 3.69 12.84 -4.23
N ASP A 40 4.17 14.03 -3.90
CA ASP A 40 4.52 14.44 -2.53
C ASP A 40 3.36 14.38 -1.53
N ASP A 41 2.13 14.54 -2.00
CA ASP A 41 0.91 14.49 -1.20
C ASP A 41 0.39 13.08 -0.96
N PHE A 42 0.87 12.08 -1.72
CA PHE A 42 0.45 10.68 -1.59
C PHE A 42 1.56 9.72 -1.14
N LYS A 43 2.81 9.94 -1.55
CA LYS A 43 3.92 9.00 -1.28
C LYS A 43 4.18 8.71 0.20
N VAL A 44 3.63 9.53 1.06
CA VAL A 44 3.74 9.41 2.52
C VAL A 44 2.55 8.67 3.16
N GLU A 45 1.53 8.36 2.36
CA GLU A 45 0.35 7.63 2.83
C GLU A 45 0.57 6.12 2.76
N PRO A 46 0.07 5.34 3.74
CA PRO A 46 0.13 3.89 3.67
C PRO A 46 -0.77 3.39 2.55
N CYS A 47 -0.20 2.73 1.55
CA CYS A 47 -0.97 2.13 0.46
C CYS A 47 -1.84 0.97 0.96
N CYS A 48 -1.29 0.15 1.86
CA CYS A 48 -1.93 -1.09 2.31
C CYS A 48 -1.88 -1.22 3.82
N ILE A 49 -2.88 -1.92 4.37
CA ILE A 49 -2.94 -2.28 5.78
C ILE A 49 -3.07 -3.79 5.94
N LEU A 50 -2.59 -4.31 7.06
CA LEU A 50 -2.79 -5.71 7.43
C LEU A 50 -4.17 -5.85 8.07
N ALA A 51 -5.06 -6.60 7.43
CA ALA A 51 -6.41 -6.85 7.93
C ALA A 51 -6.59 -8.30 8.38
N PHE A 52 -7.33 -8.49 9.45
CA PHE A 52 -7.70 -9.81 9.97
C PHE A 52 -9.24 -9.94 10.08
N ASN A 53 -9.73 -11.16 9.92
CA ASN A 53 -11.10 -11.46 10.32
C ASN A 53 -11.28 -11.15 11.81
N SER A 54 -12.35 -10.44 12.17
CA SER A 54 -12.54 -9.92 13.53
C SER A 54 -12.72 -11.02 14.58
N ASP A 55 -13.37 -12.13 14.23
CA ASP A 55 -13.58 -13.24 15.17
C ASP A 55 -12.27 -14.02 15.36
N PHE A 56 -11.54 -14.27 14.25
CA PHE A 56 -10.20 -14.85 14.35
C PHE A 56 -9.28 -14.00 15.22
N ALA A 57 -9.31 -12.67 15.06
CA ALA A 57 -8.45 -11.76 15.83
C ALA A 57 -8.77 -11.80 17.33
N LYS A 58 -10.06 -11.85 17.69
CA LYS A 58 -10.51 -11.97 19.10
C LYS A 58 -10.13 -13.29 19.72
N GLU A 59 -10.28 -14.39 18.98
CA GLU A 59 -9.97 -15.74 19.47
C GLU A 59 -8.48 -16.04 19.50
N ASN A 60 -7.68 -15.36 18.65
CA ASN A 60 -6.27 -15.67 18.44
C ASN A 60 -5.34 -14.44 18.55
N PRO A 61 -5.41 -13.63 19.60
CA PRO A 61 -4.66 -12.36 19.69
C PRO A 61 -3.15 -12.56 19.63
N VAL A 62 -2.63 -13.68 20.15
CA VAL A 62 -1.19 -14.01 20.08
C VAL A 62 -0.75 -14.28 18.65
N HIS A 63 -1.58 -14.93 17.83
CA HIS A 63 -1.27 -15.18 16.42
C HIS A 63 -1.29 -13.88 15.62
N VAL A 64 -2.31 -13.03 15.81
CA VAL A 64 -2.39 -11.70 15.19
C VAL A 64 -1.13 -10.90 15.48
N LYS A 65 -0.71 -10.82 16.74
CA LYS A 65 0.50 -10.11 17.16
C LYS A 65 1.76 -10.67 16.50
N ARG A 66 1.89 -12.00 16.39
CA ARG A 66 3.02 -12.65 15.71
C ARG A 66 3.05 -12.36 14.22
N TYR A 67 1.90 -12.40 13.54
CA TYR A 67 1.79 -12.06 12.12
C TYR A 67 2.17 -10.59 11.88
N THR A 68 1.58 -9.67 12.62
CA THR A 68 1.88 -8.24 12.48
C THR A 68 3.38 -7.97 12.69
N ARG A 69 3.98 -8.59 13.71
CA ARG A 69 5.43 -8.48 13.95
C ARG A 69 6.27 -9.08 12.81
N ALA A 70 5.82 -10.16 12.19
CA ALA A 70 6.53 -10.74 11.05
C ALA A 70 6.52 -9.80 9.83
N PHE A 71 5.38 -9.15 9.56
CA PHE A 71 5.27 -8.14 8.50
C PHE A 71 6.16 -6.92 8.79
N GLN A 72 6.19 -6.40 10.02
CA GLN A 72 7.10 -5.31 10.37
C GLN A 72 8.57 -5.69 10.17
N LYS A 73 8.97 -6.90 10.58
CA LYS A 73 10.34 -7.38 10.35
C LYS A 73 10.66 -7.51 8.87
N ALA A 74 9.70 -7.96 8.06
CA ALA A 74 9.86 -8.03 6.62
C ALA A 74 10.03 -6.62 6.01
N GLY A 75 9.24 -5.64 6.45
CA GLY A 75 9.39 -4.24 6.04
C GLY A 75 10.80 -3.70 6.33
N VAL A 76 11.26 -3.86 7.57
CA VAL A 76 12.63 -3.46 7.97
C VAL A 76 13.70 -4.17 7.13
N PHE A 77 13.52 -5.48 6.84
CA PHE A 77 14.44 -6.22 6.00
C PHE A 77 14.49 -5.67 4.57
N ILE A 78 13.33 -5.36 3.98
CA ILE A 78 13.24 -4.78 2.63
C ILE A 78 13.93 -3.43 2.58
N GLU A 79 13.66 -2.53 3.53
CA GLU A 79 14.32 -1.21 3.61
C GLU A 79 15.85 -1.31 3.68
N GLN A 80 16.36 -2.26 4.46
CA GLN A 80 17.79 -2.43 4.67
C GLN A 80 18.49 -3.23 3.57
N ASN A 81 17.74 -4.01 2.79
CA ASN A 81 18.27 -4.99 1.84
C ASN A 81 17.41 -5.06 0.56
N THR A 82 17.05 -3.93 -0.02
CA THR A 82 16.07 -3.85 -1.13
C THR A 82 16.47 -4.73 -2.32
N GLU A 83 17.73 -4.70 -2.74
CA GLU A 83 18.20 -5.56 -3.85
C GLU A 83 18.07 -7.05 -3.54
N GLN A 84 18.45 -7.45 -2.31
CA GLN A 84 18.31 -8.85 -1.89
C GLN A 84 16.83 -9.27 -1.80
N ALA A 85 15.96 -8.37 -1.35
CA ALA A 85 14.53 -8.61 -1.30
C ALA A 85 13.96 -8.82 -2.71
N LEU A 86 14.36 -7.98 -3.67
CA LEU A 86 13.97 -8.15 -5.08
C LEU A 86 14.49 -9.47 -5.64
N ASP A 87 15.75 -9.83 -5.40
CA ASP A 87 16.31 -11.10 -5.86
C ASP A 87 15.51 -12.31 -5.33
N ILE A 88 15.05 -12.25 -4.07
CA ILE A 88 14.16 -13.28 -3.49
C ILE A 88 12.83 -13.35 -4.26
N LEU A 89 12.21 -12.21 -4.58
CA LEU A 89 10.95 -12.16 -5.33
C LEU A 89 11.11 -12.78 -6.72
N LEU A 90 12.15 -12.38 -7.45
CA LEU A 90 12.41 -12.87 -8.81
C LEU A 90 12.77 -14.35 -8.85
N GLN A 91 13.65 -14.83 -7.95
CA GLN A 91 14.04 -16.24 -7.86
C GLN A 91 12.86 -17.19 -7.55
N ASN A 92 11.88 -16.70 -6.81
CA ASN A 92 10.67 -17.46 -6.48
C ASN A 92 9.52 -17.22 -7.49
N SER A 93 9.74 -16.42 -8.54
CA SER A 93 8.70 -16.05 -9.50
C SER A 93 7.47 -15.38 -8.84
N TRP A 94 7.69 -14.64 -7.75
CA TRP A 94 6.67 -13.83 -7.07
C TRP A 94 6.56 -12.41 -7.65
N ALA A 95 7.57 -11.97 -8.36
CA ALA A 95 7.58 -10.79 -9.21
C ALA A 95 8.07 -11.15 -10.61
N SER A 96 7.69 -10.37 -11.60
CA SER A 96 8.14 -10.51 -12.99
C SER A 96 8.16 -9.13 -13.63
N GLY A 97 9.22 -8.80 -14.33
CA GLY A 97 9.40 -7.49 -14.97
C GLY A 97 10.87 -7.26 -15.27
N ASP A 98 11.19 -6.04 -15.66
CA ASP A 98 12.56 -5.58 -15.73
C ASP A 98 13.10 -5.34 -14.31
N ARG A 99 14.28 -5.90 -14.01
CA ARG A 99 14.87 -5.83 -12.68
C ARG A 99 15.17 -4.39 -12.22
N ASP A 100 15.58 -3.55 -13.14
CA ASP A 100 15.96 -2.18 -12.81
C ASP A 100 14.71 -1.32 -12.54
N ASP A 101 13.64 -1.52 -13.30
CA ASP A 101 12.33 -0.92 -13.07
C ASP A 101 11.73 -1.38 -11.72
N ASP A 102 11.75 -2.69 -11.44
CA ASP A 102 11.26 -3.25 -10.17
C ASP A 102 12.08 -2.74 -8.98
N LEU A 103 13.40 -2.63 -9.12
CA LEU A 103 14.27 -2.08 -8.08
C LEU A 103 13.98 -0.61 -7.79
N ALA A 104 13.84 0.19 -8.85
CA ALA A 104 13.50 1.60 -8.72
C ALA A 104 12.15 1.81 -8.02
N LEU A 105 11.16 0.99 -8.36
CA LEU A 105 9.86 1.01 -7.73
C LEU A 105 9.95 0.61 -6.25
N MET A 106 10.64 -0.48 -5.92
CA MET A 106 10.83 -0.90 -4.53
C MET A 106 11.56 0.14 -3.68
N GLN A 107 12.51 0.86 -4.26
CA GLN A 107 13.23 1.94 -3.57
C GLN A 107 12.37 3.20 -3.36
N ALA A 108 11.29 3.37 -4.09
CA ALA A 108 10.37 4.50 -3.94
C ALA A 108 9.34 4.29 -2.82
N PHE A 109 9.11 3.07 -2.36
CA PHE A 109 8.18 2.77 -1.27
C PHE A 109 8.84 2.93 0.11
N ASP A 110 8.02 3.33 1.11
CA ASP A 110 8.34 3.24 2.53
C ASP A 110 7.68 1.98 3.12
N TYR A 111 8.50 1.00 3.51
CA TYR A 111 8.04 -0.26 4.10
C TYR A 111 7.98 -0.22 5.63
N THR A 112 8.33 0.92 6.25
CA THR A 112 8.45 1.07 7.71
C THR A 112 7.54 2.15 8.29
N ILE A 113 6.42 2.42 7.62
CA ILE A 113 5.42 3.41 8.07
C ILE A 113 5.00 3.11 9.51
N THR A 114 5.03 4.15 10.35
CA THR A 114 4.70 4.03 11.77
C THR A 114 3.20 3.84 11.99
N GLU A 115 2.83 3.22 13.11
CA GLU A 115 1.45 3.09 13.53
C GLU A 115 0.75 4.45 13.63
N GLN A 116 1.40 5.45 14.22
CA GLN A 116 0.83 6.80 14.33
C GLN A 116 0.52 7.39 12.96
N ARG A 117 1.45 7.27 12.00
CA ARG A 117 1.22 7.76 10.66
C ARG A 117 0.06 7.05 9.96
N THR A 118 0.00 5.72 10.08
CA THR A 118 -1.12 4.93 9.54
C THR A 118 -2.45 5.39 10.13
N LYS A 119 -2.49 5.65 11.43
CA LYS A 119 -3.68 6.14 12.13
C LYS A 119 -4.10 7.53 11.63
N ASP A 120 -3.16 8.45 11.49
CA ASP A 120 -3.43 9.81 10.98
C ASP A 120 -3.98 9.75 9.55
N SER A 121 -3.35 8.97 8.67
CA SER A 121 -3.84 8.77 7.30
C SER A 121 -5.21 8.11 7.23
N LEU A 122 -5.52 7.16 8.11
CA LEU A 122 -6.86 6.58 8.18
C LEU A 122 -7.92 7.60 8.59
N LEU A 123 -7.60 8.53 9.50
CA LEU A 123 -8.51 9.63 9.86
C LEU A 123 -8.79 10.54 8.68
N ASP A 124 -7.77 10.91 7.91
CA ASP A 124 -7.91 11.74 6.70
C ASP A 124 -8.74 11.02 5.63
N ILE A 125 -8.47 9.74 5.38
CA ILE A 125 -9.24 8.92 4.43
C ILE A 125 -10.71 8.80 4.87
N ILE A 126 -10.98 8.58 6.15
CA ILE A 126 -12.35 8.50 6.69
C ILE A 126 -13.06 9.83 6.47
N ALA A 127 -12.41 10.96 6.77
CA ALA A 127 -12.98 12.28 6.58
C ALA A 127 -13.32 12.55 5.10
N ASP A 128 -12.45 12.20 4.17
CA ASP A 128 -12.70 12.33 2.74
C ASP A 128 -13.84 11.40 2.28
N TYR A 129 -13.89 10.16 2.75
CA TYR A 129 -14.96 9.22 2.40
C TYR A 129 -16.33 9.70 2.91
N GLN A 130 -16.37 10.33 4.08
CA GLN A 130 -17.59 10.97 4.60
C GLN A 130 -17.98 12.17 3.75
N LYS A 131 -17.02 13.04 3.43
CA LYS A 131 -17.23 14.24 2.59
C LYS A 131 -17.80 13.89 1.21
N TYR A 132 -17.34 12.80 0.62
CA TYR A 132 -17.80 12.35 -0.71
C TYR A 132 -18.96 11.35 -0.65
N GLY A 133 -19.50 11.05 0.54
CA GLY A 133 -20.67 10.16 0.71
C GLY A 133 -20.36 8.68 0.43
N VAL A 134 -19.10 8.27 0.52
CA VAL A 134 -18.69 6.84 0.38
C VAL A 134 -19.06 6.06 1.64
N ILE A 135 -18.93 6.70 2.80
CA ILE A 135 -19.37 6.18 4.09
C ILE A 135 -20.26 7.19 4.80
N ASP A 136 -21.05 6.69 5.77
CA ASP A 136 -21.97 7.51 6.55
C ASP A 136 -21.23 8.59 7.37
N SER A 137 -21.76 9.82 7.34
CA SER A 137 -21.24 10.96 8.09
C SER A 137 -21.92 11.19 9.44
N GLU A 138 -22.86 10.33 9.87
CA GLU A 138 -23.51 10.45 11.17
C GLU A 138 -22.55 10.15 12.34
N GLN A 139 -21.46 9.38 12.08
CA GLN A 139 -20.42 9.08 13.06
C GLN A 139 -19.21 9.96 12.82
N SER A 140 -18.52 10.34 13.92
CA SER A 140 -17.23 11.03 13.77
C SER A 140 -16.16 10.12 13.18
N ALA A 141 -15.11 10.69 12.59
CA ALA A 141 -13.99 9.93 12.05
C ALA A 141 -13.33 9.05 13.14
N ASP A 142 -13.22 9.53 14.36
CA ASP A 142 -12.68 8.77 15.49
C ASP A 142 -13.57 7.57 15.85
N GLU A 143 -14.90 7.70 15.80
CA GLU A 143 -15.82 6.59 16.05
C GLU A 143 -15.72 5.52 14.95
N VAL A 144 -15.54 5.92 13.70
CA VAL A 144 -15.29 4.99 12.58
C VAL A 144 -13.95 4.31 12.77
N LEU A 145 -12.89 5.09 13.04
CA LEU A 145 -11.55 4.56 13.26
C LEU A 145 -11.53 3.51 14.38
N ALA A 146 -12.19 3.79 15.51
CA ALA A 146 -12.26 2.85 16.63
C ALA A 146 -12.90 1.49 16.29
N LYS A 147 -13.64 1.39 15.20
CA LYS A 147 -14.26 0.13 14.74
C LYS A 147 -13.35 -0.67 13.79
N VAL A 148 -12.49 0.00 13.06
CA VAL A 148 -11.67 -0.60 12.00
C VAL A 148 -10.19 -0.72 12.37
N TRP A 149 -9.72 0.07 13.32
CA TRP A 149 -8.33 0.09 13.76
C TRP A 149 -8.15 -0.59 15.12
N ALA A 150 -7.28 -1.57 15.17
CA ALA A 150 -6.88 -2.24 16.41
C ALA A 150 -5.35 -2.25 16.50
N PRO A 151 -4.73 -1.38 17.33
CA PRO A 151 -3.30 -1.43 17.57
C PRO A 151 -2.96 -2.73 18.32
N VAL A 152 -2.09 -3.55 17.75
CA VAL A 152 -1.72 -4.85 18.32
C VAL A 152 -0.27 -4.92 18.76
N LEU A 153 0.49 -3.84 18.54
CA LEU A 153 1.94 -3.79 18.78
C LEU A 153 2.37 -2.74 19.83
N ASP A 154 1.44 -2.15 20.57
CA ASP A 154 1.70 -1.09 21.55
C ASP A 154 2.79 -1.44 22.61
N ASP A 155 3.13 -2.70 22.75
CA ASP A 155 4.11 -3.22 23.70
C ASP A 155 5.39 -3.74 23.01
N VAL A 156 5.61 -3.39 21.75
CA VAL A 156 6.80 -3.80 20.99
C VAL A 156 7.67 -2.59 20.70
N GLN A 157 8.54 -2.31 21.63
CA GLN A 157 9.75 -1.54 21.40
C GLN A 157 10.87 -2.48 20.92
#